data_0804582f4c6376c3402d62b80aa1162d
#
_entry.id   0804582f4c6376c3402d62b80aa1162d
#
_cell.length_a   1.000
_cell.length_b   1.000
_cell.length_c   1.000
_cell.angle_alpha   90.00
_cell.angle_beta   90.00
_cell.angle_gamma   90.00
#
_symmetry.space_group_name_H-M   'P 1'
#
loop_
_entity.id
_entity.type
_entity.pdbx_description
1 polymer ?
#
loop_
_entity_poly.entity_id
_entity_poly.type
_entity_poly.pdbx_seq_one_letter_code
_entity_poly.pdbx_strand_id
1 'polypeptide(L)'
;TSYDQDDAFHNNYDFAQKNTQMESTDNPLRRMRHYSLMKLLRNARINKGFIAECGCWRGLSTFQIAAFLRDQEYEHTFHVFDSFEGLSEINEIDKPWNRQIDESVLRKQFACGLDIVKNNLSEFSFIKFHKGWIPARFCDVDDLVFSFVNVDVDLAEPIRECLEFFFPRLINNGIIY
;
A
#
# COMPACT_ATOMS: atom_id res chain seq x y z
N THR A 1 0.75 22.55 6.52
CA THR A 1 -0.58 22.81 5.91
C THR A 1 -1.62 21.85 6.49
N SER A 2 -2.84 22.34 6.75
CA SER A 2 -3.99 21.50 7.10
C SER A 2 -4.46 20.72 5.85
N TYR A 3 -5.29 19.68 6.06
CA TYR A 3 -5.85 18.88 4.98
C TYR A 3 -6.50 19.75 3.88
N ASP A 4 -7.39 20.67 4.27
CA ASP A 4 -8.14 21.50 3.33
C ASP A 4 -7.29 22.52 2.56
N GLN A 5 -6.04 22.75 2.98
CA GLN A 5 -5.13 23.74 2.40
C GLN A 5 -3.93 23.09 1.68
N ASP A 6 -3.89 21.76 1.58
CA ASP A 6 -2.79 21.05 0.93
C ASP A 6 -3.15 20.75 -0.54
N ASP A 7 -3.19 21.81 -1.37
CA ASP A 7 -3.49 21.68 -2.80
C ASP A 7 -2.54 20.70 -3.51
N ALA A 8 -1.28 20.63 -3.07
CA ALA A 8 -0.31 19.71 -3.63
C ALA A 8 -0.71 18.25 -3.39
N PHE A 9 -1.22 17.95 -2.18
CA PHE A 9 -1.77 16.62 -1.89
C PHE A 9 -3.00 16.34 -2.75
N HIS A 10 -3.97 17.26 -2.80
CA HIS A 10 -5.20 17.05 -3.54
C HIS A 10 -4.94 16.83 -5.04
N ASN A 11 -4.10 17.65 -5.66
CA ASN A 11 -3.72 17.48 -7.06
C ASN A 11 -3.02 16.13 -7.32
N ASN A 12 -2.09 15.72 -6.46
CA ASN A 12 -1.43 14.41 -6.59
C ASN A 12 -2.41 13.24 -6.42
N TYR A 13 -3.32 13.34 -5.44
CA TYR A 13 -4.34 12.33 -5.20
C TYR A 13 -5.29 12.18 -6.40
N ASP A 14 -5.80 13.28 -6.95
CA ASP A 14 -6.70 13.27 -8.10
C ASP A 14 -6.01 12.72 -9.37
N PHE A 15 -4.73 13.07 -9.54
CA PHE A 15 -3.92 12.53 -10.63
C PHE A 15 -3.69 11.02 -10.47
N ALA A 16 -3.36 10.57 -9.27
CA ALA A 16 -3.21 9.16 -8.95
C ALA A 16 -4.50 8.37 -9.18
N GLN A 17 -5.66 8.89 -8.74
CA GLN A 17 -6.97 8.26 -8.97
C GLN A 17 -7.25 8.04 -10.46
N LYS A 18 -6.97 9.05 -11.27
CA LYS A 18 -7.18 8.96 -12.71
C LYS A 18 -6.30 7.89 -13.36
N ASN A 19 -5.01 7.85 -13.00
CA ASN A 19 -4.07 6.88 -13.56
C ASN A 19 -4.34 5.44 -13.09
N THR A 20 -4.91 5.27 -11.90
CA THR A 20 -5.25 3.96 -11.33
C THR A 20 -6.72 3.58 -11.52
N GLN A 21 -7.51 4.40 -12.23
CA GLN A 21 -8.94 4.19 -12.50
C GLN A 21 -9.76 4.01 -11.21
N MET A 22 -9.52 4.88 -10.22
CA MET A 22 -10.11 4.78 -8.88
C MET A 22 -11.13 5.89 -8.58
N GLU A 23 -11.48 6.76 -9.56
CA GLU A 23 -12.37 7.90 -9.36
C GLU A 23 -13.75 7.49 -8.83
N SER A 24 -14.29 6.37 -9.34
CA SER A 24 -15.62 5.87 -8.93
C SER A 24 -15.69 5.38 -7.47
N THR A 25 -14.55 5.17 -6.83
CA THR A 25 -14.45 4.69 -5.45
C THR A 25 -14.06 5.79 -4.47
N ASP A 26 -13.91 7.03 -4.94
CA ASP A 26 -13.51 8.15 -4.08
C ASP A 26 -14.54 8.46 -3.00
N ASN A 27 -14.05 8.80 -1.83
CA ASN A 27 -14.84 9.30 -0.73
C ASN A 27 -13.97 10.07 0.28
N PRO A 28 -14.55 10.95 1.12
CA PRO A 28 -13.78 11.77 2.05
C PRO A 28 -12.90 10.99 3.02
N LEU A 29 -13.36 9.83 3.52
CA LEU A 29 -12.59 9.03 4.49
C LEU A 29 -11.36 8.39 3.82
N ARG A 30 -11.51 7.89 2.59
CA ARG A 30 -10.38 7.37 1.82
C ARG A 30 -9.35 8.48 1.57
N ARG A 31 -9.79 9.64 1.14
CA ARG A 31 -8.91 10.80 0.87
C ARG A 31 -8.16 11.22 2.13
N MET A 32 -8.81 11.26 3.29
CA MET A 32 -8.17 11.57 4.57
C MET A 32 -7.14 10.50 4.99
N ARG A 33 -7.43 9.22 4.79
CA ARG A 33 -6.45 8.14 5.04
C ARG A 33 -5.19 8.33 4.19
N HIS A 34 -5.36 8.57 2.90
CA HIS A 34 -4.23 8.84 2.00
C HIS A 34 -3.47 10.12 2.38
N TYR A 35 -4.16 11.15 2.86
CA TYR A 35 -3.48 12.33 3.40
C TYR A 35 -2.60 11.99 4.60
N SER A 36 -3.12 11.20 5.54
CA SER A 36 -2.37 10.74 6.71
C SER A 36 -1.16 9.90 6.31
N LEU A 37 -1.34 8.95 5.38
CA LEU A 37 -0.27 8.16 4.79
C LEU A 37 0.86 9.06 4.26
N MET A 38 0.52 10.04 3.40
CA MET A 38 1.50 10.93 2.78
C MET A 38 2.16 11.87 3.79
N LYS A 39 1.46 12.29 4.85
CA LYS A 39 2.06 13.08 5.94
C LYS A 39 3.09 12.27 6.72
N LEU A 40 2.82 11.01 7.01
CA LEU A 40 3.76 10.13 7.70
C LEU A 40 4.97 9.80 6.82
N LEU A 41 4.73 9.49 5.54
CA LEU A 41 5.81 9.23 4.58
C LEU A 41 6.79 10.43 4.45
N ARG A 42 6.27 11.65 4.39
CA ARG A 42 7.09 12.89 4.35
C ARG A 42 7.98 13.05 5.59
N ASN A 43 7.62 12.45 6.72
CA ASN A 43 8.42 12.45 7.95
C ASN A 43 9.36 11.25 8.06
N ALA A 44 9.22 10.25 7.19
CA ALA A 44 10.08 9.08 7.19
C ALA A 44 11.50 9.41 6.68
N ARG A 45 12.49 8.67 7.19
CA ARG A 45 13.89 8.79 6.74
C ARG A 45 14.11 7.92 5.49
N ILE A 46 13.45 8.23 4.38
CA ILE A 46 13.36 7.40 3.19
C ILE A 46 14.72 6.91 2.66
N ASN A 47 15.79 7.72 2.77
CA ASN A 47 17.14 7.36 2.29
C ASN A 47 17.95 6.53 3.32
N LYS A 48 17.35 6.06 4.42
CA LYS A 48 18.01 5.27 5.47
C LYS A 48 17.56 3.82 5.52
N GLY A 49 16.61 3.44 4.69
CA GLY A 49 16.08 2.10 4.58
C GLY A 49 15.14 1.98 3.39
N PHE A 50 14.73 0.77 3.06
CA PHE A 50 13.79 0.50 1.99
C PHE A 50 12.38 0.96 2.36
N ILE A 51 11.55 1.11 1.34
CA ILE A 51 10.12 1.37 1.45
C ILE A 51 9.36 0.13 1.00
N ALA A 52 8.32 -0.24 1.75
CA ALA A 52 7.45 -1.34 1.37
C ALA A 52 5.97 -0.96 1.48
N GLU A 53 5.14 -1.62 0.69
CA GLU A 53 3.69 -1.60 0.76
C GLU A 53 3.17 -3.04 0.70
N CYS A 54 2.25 -3.37 1.60
CA CYS A 54 1.53 -4.64 1.67
C CYS A 54 0.05 -4.38 1.39
N GLY A 55 -0.44 -4.90 0.27
CA GLY A 55 -1.77 -4.57 -0.28
C GLY A 55 -1.73 -3.29 -1.11
N CYS A 56 -1.91 -3.42 -2.41
CA CYS A 56 -1.91 -2.27 -3.33
C CYS A 56 -3.19 -2.15 -4.16
N TRP A 57 -3.98 -3.22 -4.24
CA TRP A 57 -5.19 -3.30 -5.07
C TRP A 57 -4.94 -2.79 -6.49
N ARG A 58 -5.45 -1.60 -6.88
CA ARG A 58 -5.25 -0.99 -8.20
C ARG A 58 -4.04 -0.04 -8.25
N GLY A 59 -3.37 0.17 -7.12
CA GLY A 59 -2.14 0.95 -7.01
C GLY A 59 -2.32 2.42 -6.66
N LEU A 60 -3.45 2.85 -6.06
CA LEU A 60 -3.68 4.26 -5.74
C LEU A 60 -2.67 4.79 -4.69
N SER A 61 -2.47 4.09 -3.59
CA SER A 61 -1.46 4.43 -2.57
C SER A 61 -0.05 4.26 -3.13
N THR A 62 0.18 3.16 -3.87
CA THR A 62 1.44 2.89 -4.54
C THR A 62 1.86 4.04 -5.46
N PHE A 63 0.93 4.56 -6.27
CA PHE A 63 1.18 5.70 -7.17
C PHE A 63 1.63 6.94 -6.39
N GLN A 64 0.89 7.30 -5.32
CA GLN A 64 1.21 8.47 -4.51
C GLN A 64 2.57 8.34 -3.81
N ILE A 65 2.86 7.16 -3.23
CA ILE A 65 4.15 6.85 -2.62
C ILE A 65 5.26 6.96 -3.68
N ALA A 66 5.09 6.31 -4.83
CA ALA A 66 6.09 6.30 -5.90
C ALA A 66 6.34 7.70 -6.48
N ALA A 67 5.30 8.50 -6.70
CA ALA A 67 5.44 9.88 -7.15
C ALA A 67 6.25 10.72 -6.16
N PHE A 68 5.95 10.60 -4.86
CA PHE A 68 6.73 11.27 -3.82
C PHE A 68 8.20 10.80 -3.81
N LEU A 69 8.45 9.49 -3.88
CA LEU A 69 9.79 8.92 -3.87
C LEU A 69 10.62 9.39 -5.08
N ARG A 70 10.01 9.43 -6.27
CA ARG A 70 10.62 9.99 -7.49
C ARG A 70 11.02 11.45 -7.29
N ASP A 71 10.11 12.26 -6.74
CA ASP A 71 10.33 13.70 -6.52
C ASP A 71 11.40 13.97 -5.42
N GLN A 72 11.69 12.97 -4.57
CA GLN A 72 12.77 12.99 -3.58
C GLN A 72 14.05 12.31 -4.07
N GLU A 73 14.15 11.98 -5.36
CA GLU A 73 15.32 11.29 -5.95
C GLU A 73 15.70 10.02 -5.19
N TYR A 74 14.69 9.22 -4.82
CA TYR A 74 14.88 7.97 -4.08
C TYR A 74 15.62 6.93 -4.92
N GLU A 75 16.78 6.46 -4.45
CA GLU A 75 17.70 5.61 -5.22
C GLU A 75 17.50 4.10 -4.99
N HIS A 76 16.59 3.71 -4.08
CA HIS A 76 16.36 2.31 -3.77
C HIS A 76 15.11 1.76 -4.44
N THR A 77 14.93 0.45 -4.37
CA THR A 77 13.71 -0.22 -4.81
C THR A 77 12.55 0.04 -3.84
N PHE A 78 11.37 0.35 -4.37
CA PHE A 78 10.12 0.32 -3.64
C PHE A 78 9.48 -1.06 -3.77
N HIS A 79 9.30 -1.78 -2.67
CA HIS A 79 8.80 -3.15 -2.64
C HIS A 79 7.28 -3.17 -2.42
N VAL A 80 6.53 -3.81 -3.32
CA VAL A 80 5.05 -3.91 -3.25
C VAL A 80 4.64 -5.38 -3.22
N PHE A 81 3.95 -5.77 -2.15
CA PHE A 81 3.47 -7.13 -1.90
C PHE A 81 1.95 -7.17 -2.06
N ASP A 82 1.46 -8.03 -2.95
CA ASP A 82 0.03 -8.26 -3.15
C ASP A 82 -0.19 -9.65 -3.76
N SER A 83 -1.33 -10.25 -3.47
CA SER A 83 -1.75 -11.47 -4.16
C SER A 83 -2.12 -11.21 -5.61
N PHE A 84 -2.66 -10.02 -5.91
CA PHE A 84 -3.34 -9.64 -7.15
C PHE A 84 -4.58 -10.48 -7.45
N GLU A 85 -5.08 -11.20 -6.44
CA GLU A 85 -6.21 -12.13 -6.51
C GLU A 85 -7.34 -11.75 -5.53
N GLY A 86 -7.18 -10.64 -4.79
CA GLY A 86 -8.11 -10.15 -3.78
C GLY A 86 -7.71 -10.55 -2.36
N LEU A 87 -8.70 -10.66 -1.45
CA LEU A 87 -8.44 -11.02 -0.06
C LEU A 87 -8.20 -12.53 0.09
N SER A 88 -7.36 -12.90 1.05
CA SER A 88 -7.17 -14.28 1.48
C SER A 88 -8.43 -14.86 2.13
N GLU A 89 -8.36 -16.03 2.70
CA GLU A 89 -9.47 -16.65 3.43
C GLU A 89 -9.87 -15.79 4.64
N ILE A 90 -11.19 -15.58 4.81
CA ILE A 90 -11.72 -14.71 5.87
C ILE A 90 -11.92 -15.57 7.14
N ASN A 91 -11.15 -15.28 8.17
CA ASN A 91 -11.26 -15.94 9.46
C ASN A 91 -12.43 -15.39 10.28
N GLU A 92 -12.84 -16.09 11.35
CA GLU A 92 -13.98 -15.69 12.20
C GLU A 92 -13.87 -14.26 12.75
N ILE A 93 -12.64 -13.78 13.03
CA ILE A 93 -12.38 -12.43 13.55
C ILE A 93 -12.67 -11.34 12.52
N ASP A 94 -12.55 -11.66 11.23
CA ASP A 94 -12.71 -10.71 10.11
C ASP A 94 -14.09 -10.81 9.47
N LYS A 95 -14.95 -11.75 9.94
CA LYS A 95 -16.28 -11.90 9.38
C LYS A 95 -17.11 -10.64 9.57
N PRO A 96 -17.77 -10.16 8.50
CA PRO A 96 -18.66 -9.01 8.59
C PRO A 96 -19.73 -9.26 9.67
N TRP A 97 -20.04 -8.24 10.47
CA TRP A 97 -21.14 -8.30 11.43
C TRP A 97 -22.49 -8.63 10.75
N ASN A 98 -22.66 -8.22 9.50
CA ASN A 98 -23.77 -8.62 8.64
C ASN A 98 -23.40 -9.90 7.86
N ARG A 99 -23.77 -11.06 8.40
CA ARG A 99 -23.51 -12.37 7.81
C ARG A 99 -24.23 -12.66 6.48
N GLN A 100 -24.97 -11.69 5.94
CA GLN A 100 -25.64 -11.81 4.62
C GLN A 100 -24.70 -11.44 3.47
N ILE A 101 -23.51 -10.91 3.74
CA ILE A 101 -22.52 -10.60 2.72
C ILE A 101 -21.84 -11.92 2.29
N ASP A 102 -21.88 -12.20 0.98
CA ASP A 102 -21.18 -13.35 0.39
C ASP A 102 -19.66 -13.12 0.47
N GLU A 103 -18.98 -13.94 1.25
CA GLU A 103 -17.54 -13.88 1.44
C GLU A 103 -16.76 -13.99 0.11
N SER A 104 -17.27 -14.77 -0.84
CA SER A 104 -16.61 -14.92 -2.15
C SER A 104 -16.65 -13.63 -2.97
N VAL A 105 -17.72 -12.85 -2.85
CA VAL A 105 -17.84 -11.53 -3.47
C VAL A 105 -16.90 -10.54 -2.79
N LEU A 106 -16.90 -10.52 -1.44
CA LEU A 106 -16.02 -9.65 -0.66
C LEU A 106 -14.54 -9.90 -0.99
N ARG A 107 -14.13 -11.17 -1.03
CA ARG A 107 -12.75 -11.54 -1.36
C ARG A 107 -12.32 -11.07 -2.75
N LYS A 108 -13.21 -11.18 -3.74
CA LYS A 108 -12.92 -10.76 -5.12
C LYS A 108 -13.00 -9.25 -5.36
N GLN A 109 -13.63 -8.52 -4.47
CA GLN A 109 -13.81 -7.06 -4.61
C GLN A 109 -12.49 -6.32 -4.78
N PHE A 110 -11.43 -6.80 -4.12
CA PHE A 110 -10.09 -6.21 -4.16
C PHE A 110 -9.14 -6.91 -5.16
N ALA A 111 -9.65 -7.84 -5.96
CA ALA A 111 -8.83 -8.47 -6.99
C ALA A 111 -8.51 -7.47 -8.12
N CYS A 112 -7.24 -7.37 -8.46
CA CYS A 112 -6.75 -6.62 -9.62
C CYS A 112 -5.50 -7.31 -10.17
N GLY A 113 -5.55 -7.77 -11.41
CA GLY A 113 -4.43 -8.50 -12.01
C GLY A 113 -3.15 -7.66 -12.06
N LEU A 114 -2.01 -8.31 -11.80
CA LEU A 114 -0.68 -7.67 -11.77
C LEU A 114 -0.38 -6.82 -13.02
N ASP A 115 -0.81 -7.28 -14.21
CA ASP A 115 -0.54 -6.55 -15.46
C ASP A 115 -1.29 -5.21 -15.52
N ILE A 116 -2.50 -5.15 -14.94
CA ILE A 116 -3.26 -3.90 -14.83
C ILE A 116 -2.52 -2.94 -13.88
N VAL A 117 -2.07 -3.43 -12.72
CA VAL A 117 -1.35 -2.62 -11.73
C VAL A 117 -0.02 -2.13 -12.30
N LYS A 118 0.74 -2.98 -12.99
CA LYS A 118 1.97 -2.58 -13.68
C LYS A 118 1.73 -1.51 -14.74
N ASN A 119 0.63 -1.62 -15.48
CA ASN A 119 0.28 -0.60 -16.48
C ASN A 119 -0.06 0.73 -15.81
N ASN A 120 -0.85 0.71 -14.74
CA ASN A 120 -1.20 1.90 -13.96
C ASN A 120 0.02 2.62 -13.36
N LEU A 121 1.10 1.89 -13.09
CA LEU A 121 2.33 2.35 -12.43
C LEU A 121 3.55 2.35 -13.36
N SER A 122 3.35 2.28 -14.67
CA SER A 122 4.41 2.07 -15.68
C SER A 122 5.47 3.16 -15.72
N GLU A 123 5.17 4.36 -15.22
CA GLU A 123 6.13 5.47 -15.13
C GLU A 123 7.19 5.30 -14.01
N PHE A 124 7.00 4.33 -13.10
CA PHE A 124 7.87 4.11 -11.93
C PHE A 124 8.67 2.82 -12.06
N SER A 125 9.81 2.87 -12.74
CA SER A 125 10.65 1.69 -13.00
C SER A 125 11.33 1.09 -11.77
N PHE A 126 11.38 1.81 -10.64
CA PHE A 126 11.99 1.37 -9.39
C PHE A 126 11.05 0.57 -8.48
N ILE A 127 9.79 0.32 -8.89
CA ILE A 127 8.87 -0.54 -8.15
C ILE A 127 9.17 -2.01 -8.46
N LYS A 128 9.32 -2.82 -7.41
CA LYS A 128 9.40 -4.28 -7.50
C LYS A 128 8.15 -4.92 -6.90
N PHE A 129 7.41 -5.62 -7.73
CA PHE A 129 6.20 -6.34 -7.30
C PHE A 129 6.54 -7.76 -6.85
N HIS A 130 6.03 -8.14 -5.68
CA HIS A 130 6.13 -9.46 -5.09
C HIS A 130 4.75 -10.11 -5.12
N LYS A 131 4.44 -10.80 -6.24
CA LYS A 131 3.15 -11.47 -6.40
C LYS A 131 3.08 -12.71 -5.51
N GLY A 132 2.09 -12.76 -4.64
CA GLY A 132 1.79 -13.92 -3.79
C GLY A 132 1.12 -13.52 -2.48
N TRP A 133 0.64 -14.52 -1.77
CA TRP A 133 0.02 -14.34 -0.47
C TRP A 133 1.07 -14.01 0.61
N ILE A 134 0.72 -13.09 1.51
CA ILE A 134 1.48 -12.80 2.72
C ILE A 134 1.32 -14.00 3.69
N PRO A 135 2.41 -14.46 4.37
CA PRO A 135 3.77 -13.90 4.36
C PRO A 135 4.74 -14.54 3.35
N ALA A 136 4.26 -15.41 2.44
CA ALA A 136 5.10 -16.28 1.61
C ALA A 136 6.18 -15.55 0.78
N ARG A 137 5.93 -14.27 0.44
CA ARG A 137 6.88 -13.48 -0.37
C ARG A 137 7.83 -12.61 0.45
N PHE A 138 7.75 -12.63 1.77
CA PHE A 138 8.66 -11.84 2.61
C PHE A 138 10.11 -12.32 2.57
N CYS A 139 10.33 -13.59 2.25
CA CYS A 139 11.68 -14.13 2.04
C CYS A 139 12.46 -13.43 0.91
N ASP A 140 11.79 -12.72 0.01
CA ASP A 140 12.44 -11.95 -1.06
C ASP A 140 13.20 -10.71 -0.55
N VAL A 141 12.99 -10.33 0.72
CA VAL A 141 13.48 -9.10 1.35
C VAL A 141 13.91 -9.30 2.80
N ASP A 142 14.23 -10.54 3.21
CA ASP A 142 14.51 -10.90 4.61
C ASP A 142 15.81 -10.29 5.17
N ASP A 143 16.71 -9.89 4.30
CA ASP A 143 17.98 -9.21 4.59
C ASP A 143 17.88 -7.67 4.58
N LEU A 144 16.71 -7.10 4.25
CA LEU A 144 16.53 -5.67 4.12
C LEU A 144 16.05 -5.02 5.44
N VAL A 145 16.36 -3.72 5.58
CA VAL A 145 15.82 -2.86 6.65
C VAL A 145 14.98 -1.75 6.05
N PHE A 146 13.91 -1.38 6.77
CA PHE A 146 12.88 -0.51 6.22
C PHE A 146 12.78 0.80 7.00
N SER A 147 12.57 1.89 6.28
CA SER A 147 12.29 3.21 6.86
C SER A 147 10.80 3.51 6.91
N PHE A 148 10.03 2.94 5.99
CA PHE A 148 8.58 3.10 5.94
C PHE A 148 7.92 1.86 5.36
N VAL A 149 6.83 1.42 6.01
CA VAL A 149 6.00 0.30 5.52
C VAL A 149 4.53 0.72 5.60
N ASN A 150 3.83 0.69 4.47
CA ASN A 150 2.38 0.82 4.41
C ASN A 150 1.73 -0.58 4.46
N VAL A 151 0.85 -0.83 5.43
CA VAL A 151 0.14 -2.11 5.60
C VAL A 151 -1.36 -1.88 5.40
N ASP A 152 -1.87 -2.24 4.22
CA ASP A 152 -3.29 -2.08 3.83
C ASP A 152 -3.84 -3.40 3.26
N VAL A 153 -3.83 -4.45 4.09
CA VAL A 153 -4.19 -5.83 3.71
C VAL A 153 -5.55 -6.29 4.25
N ASP A 154 -6.28 -5.39 4.90
CA ASP A 154 -7.66 -5.51 5.37
C ASP A 154 -7.95 -6.59 6.42
N LEU A 155 -7.25 -7.73 6.46
CA LEU A 155 -7.54 -8.87 7.33
C LEU A 155 -6.53 -8.97 8.48
N ALA A 156 -7.01 -9.42 9.65
CA ALA A 156 -6.24 -9.46 10.90
C ALA A 156 -4.99 -10.35 10.80
N GLU A 157 -5.10 -11.53 10.18
CA GLU A 157 -3.98 -12.47 10.04
C GLU A 157 -2.86 -11.89 9.17
N PRO A 158 -3.11 -11.42 7.93
CA PRO A 158 -2.10 -10.75 7.10
C PRO A 158 -1.51 -9.50 7.78
N ILE A 159 -2.30 -8.70 8.52
CA ILE A 159 -1.78 -7.56 9.28
C ILE A 159 -0.78 -8.04 10.33
N ARG A 160 -1.11 -9.08 11.11
CA ARG A 160 -0.23 -9.66 12.12
C ARG A 160 1.08 -10.13 11.49
N GLU A 161 1.02 -10.87 10.38
CA GLU A 161 2.20 -11.35 9.65
C GLU A 161 3.09 -10.19 9.15
N CYS A 162 2.48 -9.11 8.65
CA CYS A 162 3.22 -7.91 8.28
C CYS A 162 3.95 -7.30 9.47
N LEU A 163 3.26 -7.13 10.60
CA LEU A 163 3.86 -6.53 11.80
C LEU A 163 4.99 -7.39 12.35
N GLU A 164 4.81 -8.71 12.45
CA GLU A 164 5.83 -9.65 12.94
C GLU A 164 7.08 -9.64 12.05
N PHE A 165 6.92 -9.51 10.74
CA PHE A 165 8.04 -9.46 9.80
C PHE A 165 8.74 -8.11 9.77
N PHE A 166 7.99 -7.01 9.59
CA PHE A 166 8.58 -5.70 9.34
C PHE A 166 9.04 -4.97 10.59
N PHE A 167 8.36 -5.14 11.74
CA PHE A 167 8.70 -4.41 12.96
C PHE A 167 10.15 -4.61 13.41
N PRO A 168 10.71 -5.84 13.48
CA PRO A 168 12.12 -6.04 13.84
C PRO A 168 13.11 -5.58 12.77
N ARG A 169 12.63 -5.26 11.56
CA ARG A 169 13.43 -4.79 10.42
C ARG A 169 13.33 -3.28 10.20
N LEU A 170 12.63 -2.56 11.06
CA LEU A 170 12.60 -1.10 10.98
C LEU A 170 13.93 -0.49 11.43
N ILE A 171 14.36 0.55 10.71
CA ILE A 171 15.42 1.43 11.22
C ILE A 171 14.93 2.20 12.46
N ASN A 172 15.85 2.81 13.21
CA ASN A 172 15.47 3.71 14.30
C ASN A 172 14.62 4.89 13.77
N ASN A 173 13.42 5.04 14.34
CA ASN A 173 12.36 5.96 13.89
C ASN A 173 11.77 5.59 12.51
N GLY A 174 11.85 4.33 12.09
CA GLY A 174 11.06 3.81 10.99
C GLY A 174 9.57 3.78 11.34
N ILE A 175 8.72 3.82 10.34
CA ILE A 175 7.27 3.95 10.49
C ILE A 175 6.58 2.75 9.83
N ILE A 176 5.63 2.13 10.52
CA ILE A 176 4.58 1.27 9.94
C ILE A 176 3.27 2.05 10.04
N TYR A 177 2.56 2.16 8.93
CA TYR A 177 1.25 2.80 8.82
C TYR A 177 0.17 1.79 8.49
#